data_87415819fade015867cb09f78236169e
#
_entry.id   87415819fade015867cb09f78236169e
#
_cell.length_a   1.000
_cell.length_b   1.000
_cell.length_c   1.000
_cell.angle_alpha   90.00
_cell.angle_beta   90.00
_cell.angle_gamma   90.00
#
_symmetry.space_group_name_H-M   'P 1'
#
loop_
_entity.id
_entity.type
_entity.pdbx_description
1 polymer ?
#
loop_
_entity_poly.entity_id
_entity_poly.type
_entity_poly.pdbx_seq_one_letter_code
_entity_poly.pdbx_strand_id
1 'polypeptide(L)'
;MKNNFQALQYAKAQLGRQYWYGTFGQLGSEKLLDEKTKQYPKMYKKWDRESFKDGYGQKVHDCIGLAVKGYMMSPAVNEPAIYNPKYDVSADQMIKLCDITGGIESMPNIPGILVWKSGHIGIYAGYHSVIEAKGHADGVIVTKDVQKWKKWGLCPWWEYISIASWLCSLYKNILNREPEPEGMAYWTQQLNSKAQTPSQVLRFFLSSPELEERHLDNKDFVTILYRVFFDREPDDEGLAYWCDQIVETSRAEVVEGLLYSQEWRDMEAYLEYII
;
A
#
# COMPACT_ATOMS: atom_id res chain seq x y z
N MET A 1 -3.77 -9.23 -5.18
CA MET A 1 -2.64 -8.80 -6.05
C MET A 1 -1.92 -7.65 -5.36
N LYS A 2 -0.59 -7.46 -5.54
CA LYS A 2 0.09 -6.31 -4.91
C LYS A 2 -0.24 -5.03 -5.68
N ASN A 3 -0.54 -3.91 -4.97
CA ASN A 3 -0.92 -2.64 -5.58
C ASN A 3 -0.26 -1.44 -4.90
N ASN A 4 -0.38 -0.27 -5.52
CA ASN A 4 0.22 0.98 -5.06
C ASN A 4 -0.37 1.49 -3.73
N PHE A 5 -1.66 1.24 -3.47
CA PHE A 5 -2.29 1.61 -2.20
C PHE A 5 -1.66 0.81 -1.05
N GLN A 6 -1.56 -0.51 -1.19
CA GLN A 6 -0.92 -1.37 -0.18
C GLN A 6 0.57 -1.05 0.01
N ALA A 7 1.29 -0.70 -1.07
CA ALA A 7 2.68 -0.24 -0.98
C ALA A 7 2.79 1.04 -0.13
N LEU A 8 1.86 1.98 -0.33
CA LEU A 8 1.78 3.20 0.46
C LEU A 8 1.43 2.90 1.93
N GLN A 9 0.48 2.00 2.19
CA GLN A 9 0.13 1.58 3.57
C GLN A 9 1.31 0.90 4.26
N TYR A 10 2.05 0.06 3.53
CA TYR A 10 3.30 -0.50 4.07
C TYR A 10 4.26 0.61 4.52
N ALA A 11 4.52 1.60 3.67
CA ALA A 11 5.42 2.69 3.99
C ALA A 11 4.91 3.55 5.16
N LYS A 12 3.60 3.84 5.23
CA LYS A 12 2.97 4.54 6.36
C LYS A 12 3.16 3.79 7.69
N ALA A 13 3.00 2.48 7.68
CA ALA A 13 3.19 1.64 8.88
C ALA A 13 4.64 1.62 9.41
N GLN A 14 5.61 2.08 8.61
CA GLN A 14 7.02 2.16 9.00
C GLN A 14 7.43 3.55 9.48
N LEU A 15 6.54 4.53 9.55
CA LEU A 15 6.86 5.87 10.05
C LEU A 15 7.45 5.83 11.46
N GLY A 16 8.53 6.59 11.66
CA GLY A 16 9.28 6.62 12.91
C GLY A 16 10.29 5.46 13.08
N ARG A 17 10.33 4.47 12.17
CA ARG A 17 11.32 3.39 12.23
C ARG A 17 12.70 3.88 11.81
N GLN A 18 13.74 3.21 12.31
CA GLN A 18 15.11 3.58 12.02
C GLN A 18 15.53 3.27 10.57
N TYR A 19 16.41 4.13 10.05
CA TYR A 19 17.14 3.88 8.82
C TYR A 19 18.40 3.04 9.10
N TRP A 20 18.51 1.89 8.45
CA TRP A 20 19.73 1.08 8.43
C TRP A 20 20.12 0.80 6.98
N TYR A 21 21.31 1.21 6.58
CA TYR A 21 21.78 1.06 5.21
C TYR A 21 21.86 -0.42 4.78
N GLY A 22 21.33 -0.75 3.61
CA GLY A 22 21.31 -2.12 3.06
C GLY A 22 20.29 -3.05 3.71
N THR A 23 19.27 -2.50 4.40
CA THR A 23 18.17 -3.28 4.97
C THR A 23 16.85 -3.03 4.21
N PHE A 24 15.91 -3.96 4.35
CA PHE A 24 14.68 -3.96 3.56
C PHE A 24 13.45 -4.45 4.35
N GLY A 25 13.43 -4.24 5.67
CA GLY A 25 12.33 -4.66 6.54
C GLY A 25 12.61 -5.91 7.37
N GLN A 26 13.89 -6.26 7.55
CA GLN A 26 14.30 -7.23 8.55
C GLN A 26 14.12 -6.65 9.96
N LEU A 27 13.96 -7.51 10.96
CA LEU A 27 14.01 -7.06 12.36
C LEU A 27 15.44 -6.65 12.72
N GLY A 28 15.59 -5.44 13.23
CA GLY A 28 16.84 -4.94 13.77
C GLY A 28 17.31 -5.82 14.92
N SER A 29 18.58 -6.16 14.93
CA SER A 29 19.21 -6.96 15.99
C SER A 29 20.70 -6.69 15.99
N GLU A 30 21.38 -7.06 17.08
CA GLU A 30 22.83 -6.96 17.16
C GLU A 30 23.51 -7.77 16.04
N LYS A 31 23.02 -8.99 15.79
CA LYS A 31 23.51 -9.84 14.70
C LYS A 31 23.37 -9.14 13.32
N LEU A 32 22.21 -8.58 13.01
CA LEU A 32 21.99 -7.86 11.76
C LEU A 32 22.90 -6.63 11.68
N LEU A 33 23.10 -5.91 12.77
CA LEU A 33 23.99 -4.75 12.83
C LEU A 33 25.43 -5.15 12.52
N ASP A 34 25.92 -6.26 13.09
CA ASP A 34 27.27 -6.79 12.81
C ASP A 34 27.43 -7.19 11.34
N GLU A 35 26.45 -7.90 10.79
CA GLU A 35 26.43 -8.28 9.37
C GLU A 35 26.50 -7.06 8.46
N LYS A 36 25.66 -6.04 8.72
CA LYS A 36 25.62 -4.83 7.91
C LYS A 36 26.83 -3.94 8.09
N THR A 37 27.38 -3.86 9.29
CA THR A 37 28.64 -3.14 9.57
C THR A 37 29.82 -3.78 8.82
N LYS A 38 29.87 -5.11 8.76
CA LYS A 38 30.88 -5.85 7.98
C LYS A 38 30.68 -5.66 6.48
N GLN A 39 29.44 -5.68 6.01
CA GLN A 39 29.10 -5.52 4.59
C GLN A 39 29.31 -4.09 4.08
N TYR A 40 29.01 -3.08 4.91
CA TYR A 40 29.04 -1.65 4.54
C TYR A 40 29.81 -0.78 5.57
N PRO A 41 31.09 -1.05 5.81
CA PRO A 41 31.82 -0.41 6.93
C PRO A 41 31.88 1.11 6.81
N LYS A 42 31.93 1.66 5.59
CA LYS A 42 31.98 3.12 5.36
C LYS A 42 30.68 3.83 5.75
N MET A 43 29.54 3.11 5.73
CA MET A 43 28.24 3.67 6.07
C MET A 43 28.01 3.63 7.59
N TYR A 44 28.35 2.51 8.24
CA TYR A 44 28.09 2.29 9.65
C TYR A 44 29.11 2.95 10.58
N LYS A 45 30.37 3.12 10.16
CA LYS A 45 31.41 3.83 10.95
C LYS A 45 31.13 5.30 11.24
N LYS A 46 30.16 5.89 10.56
CA LYS A 46 29.77 7.29 10.74
C LYS A 46 28.95 7.53 12.02
N TRP A 47 28.40 6.47 12.61
CA TRP A 47 27.42 6.55 13.68
C TRP A 47 27.87 5.72 14.88
N ASP A 48 27.52 6.19 16.09
CA ASP A 48 27.73 5.40 17.28
C ASP A 48 26.86 4.14 17.23
N ARG A 49 27.46 3.01 17.64
CA ARG A 49 26.77 1.71 17.69
C ARG A 49 25.53 1.74 18.57
N GLU A 50 25.55 2.48 19.67
CA GLU A 50 24.40 2.64 20.58
C GLU A 50 23.18 3.25 19.86
N SER A 51 23.40 4.16 18.90
CA SER A 51 22.32 4.81 18.15
C SER A 51 21.48 3.85 17.31
N PHE A 52 21.91 2.62 17.10
CA PHE A 52 21.15 1.60 16.37
C PHE A 52 20.21 0.77 17.26
N LYS A 53 20.38 0.84 18.60
CA LYS A 53 19.62 -0.02 19.53
C LYS A 53 18.11 0.23 19.50
N ASP A 54 17.66 1.44 19.23
CA ASP A 54 16.24 1.76 19.09
C ASP A 54 15.57 1.01 17.94
N GLY A 55 16.35 0.51 16.98
CA GLY A 55 15.86 -0.33 15.88
C GLY A 55 15.72 -1.82 16.24
N TYR A 56 16.20 -2.26 17.40
CA TYR A 56 16.16 -3.68 17.79
C TYR A 56 14.71 -4.15 18.01
N GLY A 57 14.37 -5.31 17.44
CA GLY A 57 13.02 -5.85 17.47
C GLY A 57 12.02 -5.14 16.55
N GLN A 58 12.45 -4.12 15.83
CA GLN A 58 11.63 -3.36 14.90
C GLN A 58 12.11 -3.56 13.46
N LYS A 59 11.22 -3.38 12.48
CA LYS A 59 11.64 -3.36 11.07
C LYS A 59 12.55 -2.17 10.80
N VAL A 60 13.67 -2.43 10.09
CA VAL A 60 14.62 -1.40 9.70
C VAL A 60 14.78 -1.39 8.18
N HIS A 61 14.96 -0.19 7.62
CA HIS A 61 14.93 0.03 6.18
C HIS A 61 16.01 1.02 5.74
N ASP A 62 16.57 0.80 4.55
CA ASP A 62 17.13 1.90 3.76
C ASP A 62 16.07 2.48 2.81
N CYS A 63 16.44 3.42 1.94
CA CYS A 63 15.48 4.12 1.08
C CYS A 63 14.73 3.18 0.13
N ILE A 64 15.43 2.28 -0.56
CA ILE A 64 14.80 1.30 -1.47
C ILE A 64 14.15 0.16 -0.69
N GLY A 65 14.67 -0.14 0.49
CA GLY A 65 14.09 -1.07 1.45
C GLY A 65 12.70 -0.65 1.87
N LEU A 66 12.50 0.62 2.19
CA LEU A 66 11.20 1.18 2.53
C LEU A 66 10.28 1.26 1.32
N ALA A 67 10.74 1.91 0.25
CA ALA A 67 9.88 2.30 -0.87
C ALA A 67 9.39 1.09 -1.68
N VAL A 68 10.17 0.01 -1.76
CA VAL A 68 9.87 -1.13 -2.64
C VAL A 68 10.13 -2.50 -1.99
N LYS A 69 11.39 -2.78 -1.59
CA LYS A 69 11.80 -4.14 -1.21
C LYS A 69 11.02 -4.68 -0.01
N GLY A 70 10.80 -3.84 1.00
CA GLY A 70 10.10 -4.23 2.22
C GLY A 70 8.68 -4.71 1.92
N TYR A 71 7.94 -3.95 1.12
CA TYR A 71 6.61 -4.35 0.70
C TYR A 71 6.61 -5.61 -0.17
N MET A 72 7.54 -5.70 -1.13
CA MET A 72 7.61 -6.86 -2.05
C MET A 72 8.08 -8.14 -1.38
N MET A 73 8.92 -8.02 -0.35
CA MET A 73 9.56 -9.15 0.34
C MET A 73 8.89 -9.53 1.67
N SER A 74 8.00 -8.69 2.23
CA SER A 74 7.24 -9.05 3.44
C SER A 74 6.00 -9.87 3.09
N PRO A 75 5.74 -10.98 3.79
CA PRO A 75 4.50 -11.74 3.67
C PRO A 75 3.28 -10.90 4.05
N ALA A 76 3.38 -10.15 5.15
CA ALA A 76 2.38 -9.18 5.58
C ALA A 76 3.05 -7.87 6.06
N VAL A 77 2.26 -6.81 6.26
CA VAL A 77 2.77 -5.48 6.65
C VAL A 77 3.59 -5.54 7.94
N ASN A 78 3.18 -6.36 8.90
CA ASN A 78 3.83 -6.47 10.21
C ASN A 78 4.90 -7.57 10.28
N GLU A 79 4.99 -8.44 9.26
CA GLU A 79 5.95 -9.54 9.24
C GLU A 79 7.31 -9.10 8.69
N PRO A 80 8.41 -9.66 9.20
CA PRO A 80 9.74 -9.38 8.67
C PRO A 80 9.86 -9.75 7.19
N ALA A 81 10.63 -8.98 6.45
CA ALA A 81 10.90 -9.28 5.04
C ALA A 81 11.77 -10.55 4.89
N ILE A 82 11.38 -11.41 3.96
CA ILE A 82 12.11 -12.61 3.55
C ILE A 82 12.84 -12.28 2.25
N TYR A 83 14.17 -12.44 2.25
CA TYR A 83 15.00 -12.08 1.09
C TYR A 83 14.56 -12.81 -0.19
N ASN A 84 14.39 -12.03 -1.26
CA ASN A 84 14.11 -12.53 -2.59
C ASN A 84 14.98 -11.77 -3.62
N PRO A 85 15.91 -12.45 -4.32
CA PRO A 85 16.84 -11.81 -5.25
C PRO A 85 16.15 -11.10 -6.42
N LYS A 86 14.92 -11.49 -6.77
CA LYS A 86 14.11 -10.81 -7.81
C LYS A 86 13.94 -9.31 -7.52
N TYR A 87 13.83 -8.96 -6.25
CA TYR A 87 13.57 -7.58 -5.81
C TYR A 87 14.82 -6.86 -5.28
N ASP A 88 16.01 -7.50 -5.36
CA ASP A 88 17.23 -6.91 -4.83
C ASP A 88 17.89 -5.94 -5.83
N VAL A 89 17.36 -4.74 -5.86
CA VAL A 89 17.81 -3.63 -6.70
C VAL A 89 18.18 -2.40 -5.86
N SER A 90 19.00 -1.52 -6.40
CA SER A 90 19.27 -0.19 -5.82
C SER A 90 18.20 0.82 -6.24
N ALA A 91 18.18 1.99 -5.58
CA ALA A 91 17.30 3.10 -5.95
C ALA A 91 17.49 3.53 -7.43
N ASP A 92 18.76 3.58 -7.90
CA ASP A 92 19.08 3.96 -9.26
C ASP A 92 18.75 2.88 -10.30
N GLN A 93 18.75 1.61 -9.90
CA GLN A 93 18.27 0.52 -10.74
C GLN A 93 16.74 0.51 -10.81
N MET A 94 16.06 0.74 -9.69
CA MET A 94 14.60 0.72 -9.63
C MET A 94 13.96 1.73 -10.59
N ILE A 95 14.45 2.98 -10.60
CA ILE A 95 13.89 4.00 -11.49
C ILE A 95 14.11 3.68 -12.98
N LYS A 96 15.15 2.91 -13.31
CA LYS A 96 15.43 2.44 -14.68
C LYS A 96 14.53 1.27 -15.09
N LEU A 97 13.98 0.52 -14.13
CA LEU A 97 13.04 -0.57 -14.38
C LEU A 97 11.60 -0.06 -14.56
N CYS A 98 11.32 1.21 -14.23
CA CYS A 98 10.01 1.79 -14.45
C CYS A 98 9.80 2.09 -15.94
N ASP A 99 8.93 1.36 -16.62
CA ASP A 99 8.58 1.58 -18.03
C ASP A 99 7.87 2.93 -18.24
N ILE A 100 7.07 3.35 -17.26
CA ILE A 100 6.38 4.63 -17.25
C ILE A 100 7.07 5.53 -16.22
N THR A 101 7.75 6.56 -16.71
CA THR A 101 8.55 7.50 -15.89
C THR A 101 8.61 8.88 -16.53
N GLY A 102 8.92 9.89 -15.74
CA GLY A 102 9.08 11.27 -16.24
C GLY A 102 9.85 12.15 -15.26
N GLY A 103 10.08 13.40 -15.67
CA GLY A 103 10.55 14.45 -14.76
C GLY A 103 9.51 14.77 -13.71
N ILE A 104 9.95 15.25 -12.55
CA ILE A 104 9.04 15.45 -11.40
C ILE A 104 7.92 16.45 -11.70
N GLU A 105 8.13 17.37 -12.62
CA GLU A 105 7.17 18.38 -13.08
C GLU A 105 5.98 17.78 -13.82
N SER A 106 6.14 16.59 -14.40
CA SER A 106 5.10 15.85 -15.13
C SER A 106 4.47 14.73 -14.29
N MET A 107 4.76 14.67 -12.98
CA MET A 107 4.29 13.58 -12.12
C MET A 107 2.76 13.58 -12.00
N PRO A 108 2.08 12.48 -12.33
CA PRO A 108 0.66 12.36 -12.07
C PRO A 108 0.39 12.32 -10.56
N ASN A 109 -0.77 12.83 -10.17
CA ASN A 109 -1.14 12.96 -8.77
C ASN A 109 -1.72 11.64 -8.23
N ILE A 110 -0.95 10.57 -8.28
CA ILE A 110 -1.35 9.22 -7.85
C ILE A 110 -0.46 8.78 -6.68
N PRO A 111 -0.99 8.67 -5.45
CA PRO A 111 -0.23 8.16 -4.31
C PRO A 111 0.28 6.74 -4.58
N GLY A 112 1.46 6.42 -4.05
CA GLY A 112 2.12 5.14 -4.30
C GLY A 112 3.07 5.14 -5.51
N ILE A 113 3.18 6.25 -6.25
CA ILE A 113 4.21 6.46 -7.27
C ILE A 113 5.58 6.58 -6.60
N LEU A 114 6.61 6.00 -7.22
CA LEU A 114 7.98 6.15 -6.78
C LEU A 114 8.52 7.52 -7.21
N VAL A 115 9.23 8.18 -6.30
CA VAL A 115 9.97 9.42 -6.60
C VAL A 115 11.45 9.20 -6.33
N TRP A 116 12.29 9.72 -7.22
CA TRP A 116 13.71 9.43 -7.25
C TRP A 116 14.57 10.69 -7.38
N LYS A 117 15.72 10.66 -6.73
CA LYS A 117 16.90 11.51 -6.96
C LYS A 117 18.15 10.65 -6.83
N SER A 118 19.28 11.07 -7.36
CA SER A 118 20.52 10.28 -7.41
C SER A 118 20.81 9.56 -6.08
N GLY A 119 20.85 8.23 -6.13
CA GLY A 119 21.13 7.36 -4.99
C GLY A 119 20.00 7.29 -3.94
N HIS A 120 18.82 7.85 -4.20
CA HIS A 120 17.73 7.90 -3.22
C HIS A 120 16.35 7.77 -3.87
N ILE A 121 15.42 7.14 -3.16
CA ILE A 121 14.06 6.88 -3.61
C ILE A 121 13.08 6.96 -2.43
N GLY A 122 11.87 7.42 -2.71
CA GLY A 122 10.74 7.48 -1.78
C GLY A 122 9.45 7.09 -2.48
N ILE A 123 8.35 7.07 -1.72
CA ILE A 123 7.01 6.80 -2.21
C ILE A 123 6.14 8.05 -2.02
N TYR A 124 5.49 8.49 -3.09
CA TYR A 124 4.59 9.64 -3.05
C TYR A 124 3.35 9.32 -2.23
N ALA A 125 3.04 10.18 -1.27
CA ALA A 125 1.95 9.97 -0.31
C ALA A 125 0.70 10.83 -0.58
N GLY A 126 0.71 11.59 -1.67
CA GLY A 126 -0.32 12.60 -1.95
C GLY A 126 0.01 13.96 -1.33
N TYR A 127 -0.72 15.01 -1.73
CA TYR A 127 -0.61 16.36 -1.18
C TYR A 127 0.83 16.90 -1.12
N HIS A 128 1.60 16.69 -2.20
CA HIS A 128 3.03 17.06 -2.31
C HIS A 128 3.95 16.43 -1.28
N SER A 129 3.51 15.36 -0.60
CA SER A 129 4.27 14.66 0.45
C SER A 129 4.89 13.36 -0.07
N VAL A 130 6.02 13.00 0.51
CA VAL A 130 6.76 11.77 0.22
C VAL A 130 7.10 11.07 1.53
N ILE A 131 6.88 9.76 1.61
CA ILE A 131 7.42 8.92 2.68
C ILE A 131 8.76 8.38 2.21
N GLU A 132 9.80 8.61 3.00
CA GLU A 132 11.16 8.19 2.69
C GLU A 132 11.91 7.71 3.94
N ALA A 133 12.75 6.70 3.79
CA ALA A 133 13.79 6.38 4.76
C ALA A 133 14.99 7.29 4.44
N LYS A 134 15.04 8.47 5.08
CA LYS A 134 15.87 9.59 4.67
C LYS A 134 17.33 9.41 5.05
N GLY A 135 17.59 8.82 6.19
CA GLY A 135 18.94 8.57 6.69
C GLY A 135 18.92 8.19 8.16
N HIS A 136 20.09 7.83 8.72
CA HIS A 136 20.20 7.33 10.10
C HIS A 136 19.68 8.33 11.14
N ALA A 137 19.93 9.62 10.95
CA ALA A 137 19.49 10.65 11.88
C ALA A 137 17.97 10.91 11.85
N ASP A 138 17.35 10.72 10.71
CA ASP A 138 15.94 11.06 10.50
C ASP A 138 15.02 9.82 10.58
N GLY A 139 15.51 8.63 10.20
CA GLY A 139 14.68 7.43 10.08
C GLY A 139 13.70 7.50 8.90
N VAL A 140 12.54 6.88 9.10
CA VAL A 140 11.42 6.89 8.15
C VAL A 140 10.49 8.06 8.50
N ILE A 141 10.38 9.00 7.59
CA ILE A 141 9.63 10.24 7.79
C ILE A 141 8.75 10.60 6.59
N VAL A 142 7.82 11.52 6.83
CA VAL A 142 7.11 12.25 5.77
C VAL A 142 7.86 13.54 5.49
N THR A 143 8.26 13.74 4.24
CA THR A 143 8.80 15.03 3.78
C THR A 143 7.77 15.72 2.90
N LYS A 144 7.59 17.03 3.10
CA LYS A 144 6.79 17.89 2.21
C LYS A 144 7.71 18.45 1.12
N ASP A 145 7.14 18.78 -0.03
CA ASP A 145 7.87 19.32 -1.17
C ASP A 145 8.47 18.22 -2.09
N VAL A 146 7.58 17.55 -2.78
CA VAL A 146 7.90 16.57 -3.82
C VAL A 146 8.76 17.15 -4.94
N GLN A 147 8.75 18.48 -5.15
CA GLN A 147 9.55 19.16 -6.18
C GLN A 147 11.07 19.09 -5.93
N LYS A 148 11.51 18.68 -4.74
CA LYS A 148 12.94 18.40 -4.45
C LYS A 148 13.45 17.10 -5.07
N TRP A 149 12.56 16.29 -5.60
CA TRP A 149 12.88 15.07 -6.33
C TRP A 149 13.14 15.39 -7.80
N LYS A 150 13.73 14.46 -8.56
CA LYS A 150 14.12 14.69 -9.96
C LYS A 150 13.23 13.96 -10.95
N LYS A 151 12.83 12.74 -10.60
CA LYS A 151 12.02 11.88 -11.46
C LYS A 151 10.95 11.18 -10.66
N TRP A 152 9.92 10.76 -11.36
CA TRP A 152 8.94 9.80 -10.87
C TRP A 152 8.91 8.56 -11.76
N GLY A 153 8.36 7.45 -11.25
CA GLY A 153 8.16 6.22 -12.03
C GLY A 153 7.11 5.31 -11.42
N LEU A 154 6.40 4.60 -12.29
CA LEU A 154 5.49 3.54 -11.88
C LEU A 154 6.29 2.27 -11.64
N CYS A 155 6.20 1.71 -10.44
CA CYS A 155 6.87 0.46 -10.11
C CYS A 155 6.26 -0.70 -10.91
N PRO A 156 7.05 -1.49 -11.65
CA PRO A 156 6.52 -2.58 -12.49
C PRO A 156 6.08 -3.82 -11.70
N TRP A 157 6.23 -3.81 -10.38
CA TRP A 157 5.97 -4.98 -9.53
C TRP A 157 4.63 -4.93 -8.81
N TRP A 158 3.85 -3.87 -8.99
CA TRP A 158 2.49 -3.76 -8.48
C TRP A 158 1.57 -3.00 -9.43
N GLU A 159 0.29 -3.21 -9.28
CA GLU A 159 -0.74 -2.52 -10.04
C GLU A 159 -1.07 -1.16 -9.43
N TYR A 160 -1.56 -0.24 -10.25
CA TYR A 160 -2.03 1.06 -9.79
C TYR A 160 -3.56 1.09 -9.79
N ILE A 161 -4.15 1.25 -8.60
CA ILE A 161 -5.60 1.37 -8.46
C ILE A 161 -6.04 2.70 -9.10
N SER A 162 -7.02 2.59 -9.97
CA SER A 162 -7.76 3.71 -10.57
C SER A 162 -9.24 3.57 -10.24
N ILE A 163 -10.01 4.64 -10.41
CA ILE A 163 -11.47 4.57 -10.28
C ILE A 163 -12.06 3.50 -11.20
N ALA A 164 -11.57 3.41 -12.43
CA ALA A 164 -12.05 2.39 -13.36
C ALA A 164 -11.74 0.96 -12.89
N SER A 165 -10.51 0.68 -12.41
CA SER A 165 -10.16 -0.64 -11.89
C SER A 165 -10.93 -1.00 -10.62
N TRP A 166 -11.15 -0.01 -9.74
CA TRP A 166 -11.96 -0.20 -8.54
C TRP A 166 -13.42 -0.51 -8.90
N LEU A 167 -14.06 0.26 -9.78
CA LEU A 167 -15.42 -0.03 -10.24
C LEU A 167 -15.51 -1.42 -10.89
N CYS A 168 -14.56 -1.77 -11.78
CA CYS A 168 -14.48 -3.11 -12.36
C CYS A 168 -14.43 -4.20 -11.27
N SER A 169 -13.71 -3.96 -10.16
CA SER A 169 -13.64 -4.93 -9.06
C SER A 169 -14.98 -5.12 -8.36
N LEU A 170 -15.80 -4.06 -8.24
CA LEU A 170 -17.16 -4.17 -7.69
C LEU A 170 -18.04 -5.04 -8.57
N TYR A 171 -18.06 -4.79 -9.90
CA TYR A 171 -18.83 -5.61 -10.84
C TYR A 171 -18.40 -7.07 -10.80
N LYS A 172 -17.09 -7.35 -10.84
CA LYS A 172 -16.55 -8.71 -10.84
C LYS A 172 -16.79 -9.46 -9.54
N ASN A 173 -16.45 -8.85 -8.42
CA ASN A 173 -16.51 -9.53 -7.13
C ASN A 173 -17.93 -9.60 -6.57
N ILE A 174 -18.70 -8.49 -6.63
CA ILE A 174 -20.04 -8.42 -6.07
C ILE A 174 -21.08 -9.01 -7.03
N LEU A 175 -21.08 -8.60 -8.31
CA LEU A 175 -22.10 -9.00 -9.27
C LEU A 175 -21.71 -10.20 -10.13
N ASN A 176 -20.45 -10.67 -10.03
CA ASN A 176 -19.90 -11.79 -10.79
C ASN A 176 -20.03 -11.64 -12.31
N ARG A 177 -19.86 -10.42 -12.82
CA ARG A 177 -19.92 -10.09 -14.24
C ARG A 177 -19.00 -8.92 -14.60
N GLU A 178 -18.75 -8.74 -15.90
CA GLU A 178 -18.08 -7.56 -16.41
C GLU A 178 -19.04 -6.34 -16.40
N PRO A 179 -18.52 -5.13 -16.20
CA PRO A 179 -19.32 -3.92 -16.28
C PRO A 179 -19.74 -3.62 -17.72
N GLU A 180 -20.95 -3.12 -17.91
CA GLU A 180 -21.38 -2.54 -19.15
C GLU A 180 -20.79 -1.12 -19.34
N PRO A 181 -20.53 -0.64 -20.58
CA PRO A 181 -19.98 0.69 -20.81
C PRO A 181 -20.83 1.80 -20.19
N GLU A 182 -22.15 1.70 -20.25
CA GLU A 182 -23.09 2.67 -19.69
C GLU A 182 -23.04 2.71 -18.17
N GLY A 183 -22.95 1.55 -17.49
CA GLY A 183 -22.79 1.46 -16.05
C GLY A 183 -21.47 2.03 -15.57
N MET A 184 -20.37 1.74 -16.29
CA MET A 184 -19.07 2.35 -16.00
C MET A 184 -19.08 3.86 -16.16
N ALA A 185 -19.68 4.36 -17.23
CA ALA A 185 -19.80 5.81 -17.48
C ALA A 185 -20.63 6.49 -16.38
N TYR A 186 -21.76 5.89 -15.99
CA TYR A 186 -22.63 6.39 -14.92
C TYR A 186 -21.89 6.51 -13.59
N TRP A 187 -21.29 5.42 -13.09
CA TRP A 187 -20.62 5.45 -11.80
C TRP A 187 -19.38 6.33 -11.79
N THR A 188 -18.62 6.36 -12.89
CA THR A 188 -17.49 7.27 -13.02
C THR A 188 -17.95 8.73 -12.96
N GLN A 189 -19.08 9.07 -13.60
CA GLN A 189 -19.66 10.40 -13.52
C GLN A 189 -20.15 10.74 -12.11
N GLN A 190 -20.83 9.81 -11.40
CA GLN A 190 -21.29 10.03 -10.04
C GLN A 190 -20.13 10.35 -9.08
N LEU A 191 -19.03 9.62 -9.19
CA LEU A 191 -17.82 9.84 -8.40
C LEU A 191 -17.14 11.16 -8.77
N ASN A 192 -16.84 11.40 -10.06
CA ASN A 192 -16.14 12.62 -10.52
C ASN A 192 -16.91 13.90 -10.19
N SER A 193 -18.24 13.86 -10.23
CA SER A 193 -19.09 15.01 -9.87
C SER A 193 -19.30 15.14 -8.35
N LYS A 194 -18.78 14.18 -7.56
CA LYS A 194 -19.01 14.06 -6.11
C LYS A 194 -20.49 13.96 -5.72
N ALA A 195 -21.34 13.52 -6.64
CA ALA A 195 -22.75 13.21 -6.35
C ALA A 195 -22.90 11.96 -5.46
N GLN A 196 -21.93 11.04 -5.55
CA GLN A 196 -21.80 9.87 -4.69
C GLN A 196 -20.38 9.75 -4.16
N THR A 197 -20.24 9.32 -2.89
CA THR A 197 -18.94 8.92 -2.33
C THR A 197 -18.61 7.46 -2.68
N PRO A 198 -17.35 7.03 -2.61
CA PRO A 198 -16.99 5.61 -2.75
C PRO A 198 -17.78 4.68 -1.81
N SER A 199 -18.00 5.08 -0.55
CA SER A 199 -18.82 4.35 0.41
C SER A 199 -20.27 4.20 -0.07
N GLN A 200 -20.87 5.23 -0.64
CA GLN A 200 -22.24 5.17 -1.15
C GLN A 200 -22.37 4.25 -2.36
N VAL A 201 -21.40 4.33 -3.28
CA VAL A 201 -21.32 3.41 -4.43
C VAL A 201 -21.17 1.96 -3.95
N LEU A 202 -20.26 1.70 -3.02
CA LEU A 202 -20.04 0.36 -2.48
C LEU A 202 -21.29 -0.20 -1.80
N ARG A 203 -22.00 0.61 -0.98
CA ARG A 203 -23.30 0.22 -0.37
C ARG A 203 -24.32 -0.17 -1.43
N PHE A 204 -24.42 0.61 -2.51
CA PHE A 204 -25.36 0.31 -3.60
C PHE A 204 -25.09 -1.07 -4.19
N PHE A 205 -23.83 -1.40 -4.48
CA PHE A 205 -23.46 -2.72 -5.01
C PHE A 205 -23.75 -3.85 -4.00
N LEU A 206 -23.39 -3.65 -2.74
CA LEU A 206 -23.58 -4.65 -1.68
C LEU A 206 -25.04 -4.88 -1.28
N SER A 207 -25.95 -3.94 -1.59
CA SER A 207 -27.38 -4.08 -1.40
C SER A 207 -28.14 -4.48 -2.67
N SER A 208 -27.44 -4.86 -3.72
CA SER A 208 -28.07 -5.19 -5.01
C SER A 208 -28.79 -6.53 -4.97
N PRO A 209 -29.94 -6.68 -5.66
CA PRO A 209 -30.59 -7.97 -5.83
C PRO A 209 -29.70 -9.03 -6.49
N GLU A 210 -28.80 -8.61 -7.41
CA GLU A 210 -27.84 -9.52 -8.05
C GLU A 210 -26.91 -10.21 -7.03
N LEU A 211 -26.50 -9.52 -5.97
CA LEU A 211 -25.71 -10.15 -4.91
C LEU A 211 -26.54 -11.14 -4.08
N GLU A 212 -27.78 -10.79 -3.76
CA GLU A 212 -28.71 -11.65 -3.00
C GLU A 212 -28.98 -12.96 -3.75
N GLU A 213 -29.19 -12.91 -5.06
CA GLU A 213 -29.44 -14.07 -5.93
C GLU A 213 -28.23 -15.03 -6.00
N ARG A 214 -27.04 -14.61 -5.63
CA ARG A 214 -25.85 -15.48 -5.59
C ARG A 214 -25.88 -16.49 -4.43
N HIS A 215 -26.73 -16.33 -3.42
CA HIS A 215 -26.89 -17.21 -2.26
C HIS A 215 -25.56 -17.64 -1.62
N LEU A 216 -24.63 -16.67 -1.45
CA LEU A 216 -23.29 -16.90 -0.92
C LEU A 216 -23.32 -17.40 0.52
N ASP A 217 -22.43 -18.30 0.90
CA ASP A 217 -22.15 -18.57 2.30
C ASP A 217 -21.42 -17.40 2.98
N ASN A 218 -21.18 -17.47 4.28
CA ASN A 218 -20.56 -16.37 5.01
C ASN A 218 -19.07 -16.21 4.66
N LYS A 219 -18.37 -17.30 4.33
CA LYS A 219 -16.95 -17.25 3.96
C LYS A 219 -16.76 -16.56 2.61
N ASP A 220 -17.60 -16.95 1.62
CA ASP A 220 -17.56 -16.32 0.31
C ASP A 220 -17.95 -14.84 0.40
N PHE A 221 -18.96 -14.52 1.19
CA PHE A 221 -19.37 -13.13 1.42
C PHE A 221 -18.26 -12.31 2.05
N VAL A 222 -17.63 -12.76 3.14
CA VAL A 222 -16.49 -12.07 3.77
C VAL A 222 -15.30 -11.95 2.81
N THR A 223 -15.02 -12.98 2.02
CA THR A 223 -13.97 -12.94 1.01
C THR A 223 -14.22 -11.83 -0.02
N ILE A 224 -15.46 -11.69 -0.49
CA ILE A 224 -15.85 -10.59 -1.39
C ILE A 224 -15.66 -9.24 -0.70
N LEU A 225 -16.06 -9.09 0.56
CA LEU A 225 -15.84 -7.85 1.30
C LEU A 225 -14.37 -7.48 1.34
N TYR A 226 -13.46 -8.40 1.66
CA TYR A 226 -12.03 -8.12 1.66
C TYR A 226 -11.49 -7.68 0.31
N ARG A 227 -11.97 -8.31 -0.78
CA ARG A 227 -11.57 -7.94 -2.15
C ARG A 227 -12.02 -6.54 -2.55
N VAL A 228 -13.25 -6.15 -2.19
CA VAL A 228 -13.81 -4.87 -2.64
C VAL A 228 -13.47 -3.70 -1.73
N PHE A 229 -13.28 -3.95 -0.43
CA PHE A 229 -12.87 -2.94 0.54
C PHE A 229 -11.37 -2.68 0.52
N PHE A 230 -10.55 -3.75 0.41
CA PHE A 230 -9.13 -3.71 0.72
C PHE A 230 -8.24 -4.22 -0.42
N ASP A 231 -8.83 -4.70 -1.52
CA ASP A 231 -8.14 -5.28 -2.67
C ASP A 231 -7.15 -6.39 -2.27
N ARG A 232 -7.55 -7.23 -1.32
CA ARG A 232 -6.78 -8.37 -0.82
C ARG A 232 -7.68 -9.53 -0.37
N GLU A 233 -7.08 -10.71 -0.24
CA GLU A 233 -7.73 -11.84 0.42
C GLU A 233 -7.72 -11.65 1.94
N PRO A 234 -8.73 -12.18 2.68
CA PRO A 234 -8.67 -12.25 4.13
C PRO A 234 -7.56 -13.21 4.58
N ASP A 235 -6.93 -12.91 5.71
CA ASP A 235 -6.19 -13.91 6.46
C ASP A 235 -7.16 -14.82 7.25
N ASP A 236 -6.65 -15.95 7.74
CA ASP A 236 -7.49 -16.95 8.41
C ASP A 236 -8.17 -16.39 9.66
N GLU A 237 -7.48 -15.52 10.43
CA GLU A 237 -8.02 -14.90 11.64
C GLU A 237 -9.13 -13.89 11.30
N GLY A 238 -8.88 -13.03 10.31
CA GLY A 238 -9.86 -12.05 9.85
C GLY A 238 -11.08 -12.70 9.23
N LEU A 239 -10.90 -13.76 8.44
CA LEU A 239 -12.02 -14.53 7.88
C LEU A 239 -12.88 -15.14 8.96
N ALA A 240 -12.27 -15.82 9.94
CA ALA A 240 -12.99 -16.44 11.06
C ALA A 240 -13.75 -15.38 11.88
N TYR A 241 -13.07 -14.30 12.27
CA TYR A 241 -13.64 -13.21 13.04
C TYR A 241 -14.91 -12.62 12.38
N TRP A 242 -14.84 -12.26 11.11
CA TRP A 242 -15.98 -11.65 10.43
C TRP A 242 -17.11 -12.65 10.13
N CYS A 243 -16.78 -13.94 9.91
CA CYS A 243 -17.81 -14.98 9.81
C CYS A 243 -18.58 -15.12 11.13
N ASP A 244 -17.90 -15.11 12.27
CA ASP A 244 -18.52 -15.17 13.60
C ASP A 244 -19.36 -13.91 13.85
N GLN A 245 -18.87 -12.71 13.48
CA GLN A 245 -19.65 -11.48 13.59
C GLN A 245 -20.95 -11.52 12.77
N ILE A 246 -20.94 -12.10 11.56
CA ILE A 246 -22.16 -12.29 10.77
C ILE A 246 -23.20 -13.16 11.51
N VAL A 247 -22.73 -14.20 12.22
CA VAL A 247 -23.62 -15.10 12.99
C VAL A 247 -24.19 -14.39 14.22
N GLU A 248 -23.38 -13.58 14.88
CA GLU A 248 -23.78 -12.84 16.09
C GLU A 248 -24.67 -11.64 15.79
N THR A 249 -24.51 -11.02 14.63
CA THR A 249 -25.21 -9.79 14.26
C THR A 249 -25.96 -9.95 12.93
N SER A 250 -25.40 -9.44 11.84
CA SER A 250 -25.90 -9.61 10.47
C SER A 250 -24.83 -9.23 9.45
N ARG A 251 -25.03 -9.63 8.18
CA ARG A 251 -24.18 -9.17 7.06
C ARG A 251 -24.18 -7.65 6.92
N ALA A 252 -25.33 -7.00 7.14
CA ALA A 252 -25.46 -5.55 7.05
C ALA A 252 -24.60 -4.85 8.11
N GLU A 253 -24.62 -5.33 9.36
CA GLU A 253 -23.81 -4.75 10.45
C GLU A 253 -22.31 -4.98 10.22
N VAL A 254 -21.92 -6.11 9.66
CA VAL A 254 -20.52 -6.37 9.28
C VAL A 254 -20.08 -5.39 8.17
N VAL A 255 -20.89 -5.15 7.15
CA VAL A 255 -20.61 -4.15 6.11
C VAL A 255 -20.42 -2.77 6.72
N GLU A 256 -21.32 -2.37 7.64
CA GLU A 256 -21.18 -1.08 8.34
C GLU A 256 -19.90 -1.04 9.18
N GLY A 257 -19.57 -2.09 9.91
CA GLY A 257 -18.33 -2.17 10.68
C GLY A 257 -17.09 -1.99 9.81
N LEU A 258 -17.06 -2.60 8.61
CA LEU A 258 -15.97 -2.43 7.66
C LEU A 258 -15.90 -1.01 7.09
N LEU A 259 -17.05 -0.38 6.79
CA LEU A 259 -17.12 1.01 6.32
C LEU A 259 -16.59 2.01 7.37
N TYR A 260 -16.70 1.69 8.67
CA TYR A 260 -16.12 2.49 9.74
C TYR A 260 -14.69 2.10 10.11
N SER A 261 -14.11 1.07 9.49
CA SER A 261 -12.72 0.67 9.75
C SER A 261 -11.72 1.74 9.30
N GLN A 262 -10.55 1.80 9.94
CA GLN A 262 -9.49 2.71 9.52
C GLN A 262 -8.97 2.35 8.13
N GLU A 263 -8.90 1.05 7.81
CA GLU A 263 -8.41 0.56 6.52
C GLU A 263 -9.30 1.03 5.36
N TRP A 264 -10.64 0.99 5.54
CA TRP A 264 -11.56 1.54 4.54
C TRP A 264 -11.46 3.06 4.42
N ARG A 265 -11.42 3.78 5.54
CA ARG A 265 -11.26 5.25 5.50
C ARG A 265 -10.01 5.67 4.74
N ASP A 266 -8.92 4.94 4.89
CA ASP A 266 -7.69 5.18 4.14
C ASP A 266 -7.87 4.89 2.64
N MET A 267 -8.59 3.82 2.26
CA MET A 267 -8.93 3.49 0.88
C MET A 267 -9.90 4.52 0.28
N GLU A 268 -10.96 4.89 1.00
CA GLU A 268 -11.91 5.91 0.55
C GLU A 268 -11.22 7.25 0.31
N ALA A 269 -10.39 7.71 1.24
CA ALA A 269 -9.60 8.92 1.09
C ALA A 269 -8.63 8.84 -0.11
N TYR A 270 -8.06 7.67 -0.39
CA TYR A 270 -7.25 7.43 -1.58
C TYR A 270 -8.10 7.55 -2.84
N LEU A 271 -9.27 6.89 -2.91
CA LEU A 271 -10.19 6.95 -4.06
C LEU A 271 -10.67 8.38 -4.30
N GLU A 272 -11.09 9.09 -3.25
CA GLU A 272 -11.49 10.50 -3.35
C GLU A 272 -10.36 11.43 -3.82
N TYR A 273 -9.12 11.08 -3.50
CA TYR A 273 -7.96 11.84 -3.92
C TYR A 273 -7.62 11.67 -5.41
N ILE A 274 -7.87 10.48 -5.97
CA ILE A 274 -7.58 10.18 -7.39
C ILE A 274 -8.76 10.50 -8.34
N ILE A 275 -9.93 10.89 -7.79
CA ILE A 275 -11.05 11.49 -8.53
C ILE A 275 -10.67 12.94 -8.92
#